data_8c61404cb03f82304932fa3b19355cec
#
_entry.id   8c61404cb03f82304932fa3b19355cec
#
_cell.length_a   1.000
_cell.length_b   1.000
_cell.length_c   1.000
_cell.angle_alpha   90.00
_cell.angle_beta   90.00
_cell.angle_gamma   90.00
#
_symmetry.space_group_name_H-M   'P 1'
#
loop_
_entity.id
_entity.type
_entity.pdbx_description
1 polymer ?
#
loop_
_entity_poly.entity_id
_entity_poly.type
_entity_poly.pdbx_seq_one_letter_code
_entity_poly.pdbx_strand_id
1 'polypeptide(L)'
;MRAHQADLRVEVERDPTAAGLPADGVHGADAAGVAAAFAADIAAQGSEAAPAPRLRALLQFAERLAVDPAHASEAHLAPLREAGLDDRAIHDAVQVVSYFSYINRIADGLGVDLEPEME
;
A
#
# COMPACT_ATOMS: atom_id res chain seq x y z
N MET A 1 -1.84 -1.42 12.09
CA MET A 1 -2.39 -0.44 11.12
C MET A 1 -1.79 0.96 11.24
N ARG A 2 -1.70 1.57 12.43
CA ARG A 2 -1.16 2.95 12.61
C ARG A 2 0.31 3.10 12.19
N ALA A 3 1.16 2.13 12.50
CA ALA A 3 2.57 2.17 12.08
C ALA A 3 2.72 2.25 10.55
N HIS A 4 1.96 1.42 9.82
CA HIS A 4 1.99 1.41 8.35
C HIS A 4 1.41 2.68 7.72
N GLN A 5 0.47 3.36 8.40
CA GLN A 5 0.01 4.69 7.96
C GLN A 5 1.12 5.74 8.04
N ALA A 6 1.93 5.70 9.11
CA ALA A 6 3.06 6.61 9.27
C ALA A 6 4.12 6.37 8.18
N ASP A 7 4.41 5.12 7.88
CA ASP A 7 5.35 4.75 6.81
C ASP A 7 4.85 5.19 5.44
N LEU A 8 3.58 4.94 5.12
CA LEU A 8 2.97 5.40 3.88
C LEU A 8 3.02 6.92 3.75
N ARG A 9 2.76 7.65 4.84
CA ARG A 9 2.84 9.10 4.87
C ARG A 9 4.23 9.59 4.47
N VAL A 10 5.27 9.01 5.06
CA VAL A 10 6.67 9.37 4.77
C VAL A 10 7.01 9.11 3.29
N GLU A 11 6.59 7.98 2.73
CA GLU A 11 6.83 7.68 1.33
C GLU A 11 6.05 8.60 0.38
N VAL A 12 4.82 8.97 0.70
CA VAL A 12 4.04 9.93 -0.09
C VAL A 12 4.64 11.34 -0.02
N GLU A 13 5.15 11.76 1.13
CA GLU A 13 5.89 13.03 1.25
C GLU A 13 7.15 13.03 0.39
N ARG A 14 7.82 11.87 0.29
CA ARG A 14 9.06 11.69 -0.47
C ARG A 14 8.81 11.67 -1.98
N ASP A 15 7.77 10.98 -2.43
CA ASP A 15 7.40 10.88 -3.84
C ASP A 15 5.87 10.93 -4.02
N PRO A 16 5.27 12.12 -4.01
CA PRO A 16 3.84 12.29 -4.18
C PRO A 16 3.35 11.82 -5.55
N THR A 17 4.19 11.88 -6.59
CA THR A 17 3.80 11.48 -7.95
C THR A 17 3.60 9.97 -8.07
N ALA A 18 4.33 9.17 -7.33
CA ALA A 18 4.13 7.73 -7.26
C ALA A 18 2.75 7.36 -6.68
N ALA A 19 2.21 8.20 -5.79
CA ALA A 19 0.86 8.07 -5.26
C ALA A 19 -0.23 8.66 -6.18
N GLY A 20 0.15 9.26 -7.31
CA GLY A 20 -0.77 9.93 -8.24
C GLY A 20 -1.19 11.33 -7.80
N LEU A 21 -0.48 11.92 -6.85
CA LEU A 21 -0.67 13.29 -6.42
C LEU A 21 0.12 14.25 -7.31
N PRO A 22 -0.34 15.49 -7.53
CA PRO A 22 0.36 16.45 -8.38
C PRO A 22 1.70 16.86 -7.76
N ALA A 23 2.77 16.84 -8.60
CA ALA A 23 4.14 17.16 -8.18
C ALA A 23 4.31 18.62 -7.76
N ASP A 24 3.56 19.51 -8.36
CA ASP A 24 3.65 20.97 -8.23
C ASP A 24 2.79 21.56 -7.11
N GLY A 25 2.00 20.75 -6.43
CA GLY A 25 1.12 21.18 -5.33
C GLY A 25 1.54 20.76 -3.93
N VAL A 26 2.62 19.97 -3.80
CA VAL A 26 2.95 19.30 -2.53
C VAL A 26 4.36 19.65 -2.10
N HIS A 27 4.57 20.85 -1.57
CA HIS A 27 5.87 21.30 -1.05
C HIS A 27 5.75 21.91 0.36
N GLY A 28 6.73 21.65 1.21
CA GLY A 28 6.81 22.24 2.55
C GLY A 28 5.80 21.69 3.54
N ALA A 29 5.24 22.56 4.37
CA ALA A 29 4.28 22.17 5.41
C ALA A 29 2.98 21.55 4.85
N ASP A 30 2.60 21.91 3.62
CA ASP A 30 1.41 21.36 2.97
C ASP A 30 1.61 19.90 2.53
N ALA A 31 2.85 19.51 2.19
CA ALA A 31 3.17 18.15 1.79
C ALA A 31 2.83 17.12 2.90
N ALA A 32 3.18 17.43 4.13
CA ALA A 32 2.91 16.57 5.28
C ALA A 32 1.39 16.41 5.52
N GLY A 33 0.63 17.49 5.34
CA GLY A 33 -0.83 17.46 5.49
C GLY A 33 -1.51 16.63 4.39
N VAL A 34 -1.09 16.80 3.14
CA VAL A 34 -1.61 16.03 2.00
C VAL A 34 -1.27 14.54 2.14
N ALA A 35 -0.02 14.24 2.50
CA ALA A 35 0.41 12.85 2.70
C ALA A 35 -0.33 12.17 3.87
N ALA A 36 -0.58 12.90 4.95
CA ALA A 36 -1.35 12.38 6.09
C ALA A 36 -2.81 12.10 5.71
N ALA A 37 -3.44 13.00 4.97
CA ALA A 37 -4.82 12.82 4.47
C ALA A 37 -4.90 11.62 3.53
N PHE A 38 -3.98 11.49 2.58
CA PHE A 38 -3.91 10.36 1.66
C PHE A 38 -3.73 9.02 2.40
N ALA A 39 -2.81 8.96 3.36
CA ALA A 39 -2.60 7.76 4.17
C ALA A 39 -3.84 7.38 5.00
N ALA A 40 -4.54 8.39 5.54
CA ALA A 40 -5.79 8.17 6.27
C ALA A 40 -6.91 7.64 5.35
N ASP A 41 -7.03 8.19 4.14
CA ASP A 41 -8.02 7.74 3.15
C ASP A 41 -7.77 6.30 2.71
N ILE A 42 -6.51 5.94 2.42
CA ILE A 42 -6.13 4.55 2.10
C ILE A 42 -6.44 3.61 3.27
N ALA A 43 -6.16 4.01 4.50
CA ALA A 43 -6.44 3.18 5.67
C ALA A 43 -7.95 2.99 5.93
N ALA A 44 -8.78 3.99 5.61
CA ALA A 44 -10.22 3.95 5.81
C ALA A 44 -10.98 3.29 4.66
N GLN A 45 -10.56 3.51 3.42
CA GLN A 45 -11.28 3.15 2.20
C GLN A 45 -10.54 2.13 1.32
N GLY A 46 -9.30 1.78 1.69
CA GLY A 46 -8.48 0.84 0.92
C GLY A 46 -8.13 1.37 -0.48
N SER A 47 -8.08 0.47 -1.44
CA SER A 47 -7.71 0.76 -2.82
C SER A 47 -8.57 1.80 -3.53
N GLU A 48 -9.82 1.96 -3.10
CA GLU A 48 -10.76 2.92 -3.70
C GLU A 48 -10.31 4.39 -3.53
N ALA A 49 -9.54 4.69 -2.47
CA ALA A 49 -9.00 6.03 -2.25
C ALA A 49 -7.80 6.37 -3.14
N ALA A 50 -7.20 5.38 -3.82
CA ALA A 50 -6.02 5.61 -4.65
C ALA A 50 -6.38 6.35 -5.95
N PRO A 51 -5.83 7.55 -6.20
CA PRO A 51 -6.14 8.32 -7.39
C PRO A 51 -5.47 7.77 -8.65
N ALA A 52 -4.25 7.23 -8.52
CA ALA A 52 -3.50 6.69 -9.65
C ALA A 52 -3.99 5.26 -10.00
N PRO A 53 -4.33 4.98 -11.27
CA PRO A 53 -4.76 3.65 -11.69
C PRO A 53 -3.77 2.54 -11.35
N ARG A 54 -2.47 2.83 -11.50
CA ARG A 54 -1.40 1.88 -11.16
C ARG A 54 -1.38 1.53 -9.67
N LEU A 55 -1.47 2.53 -8.81
CA LEU A 55 -1.50 2.32 -7.36
C LEU A 55 -2.78 1.59 -6.94
N ARG A 56 -3.93 1.96 -7.53
CA ARG A 56 -5.20 1.28 -7.27
C ARG A 56 -5.13 -0.19 -7.63
N ALA A 57 -4.59 -0.54 -8.79
CA ALA A 57 -4.41 -1.92 -9.21
C ALA A 57 -3.51 -2.70 -8.25
N LEU A 58 -2.41 -2.11 -7.80
CA LEU A 58 -1.51 -2.71 -6.81
C LEU A 58 -2.19 -2.95 -5.48
N LEU A 59 -2.94 -1.97 -4.96
CA LEU A 59 -3.64 -2.09 -3.68
C LEU A 59 -4.77 -3.14 -3.75
N GLN A 60 -5.54 -3.18 -4.83
CA GLN A 60 -6.56 -4.20 -5.04
C GLN A 60 -5.96 -5.61 -5.10
N PHE A 61 -4.85 -5.75 -5.78
CA PHE A 61 -4.10 -7.00 -5.82
C PHE A 61 -3.59 -7.41 -4.43
N ALA A 62 -2.99 -6.47 -3.70
CA ALA A 62 -2.47 -6.70 -2.35
C ALA A 62 -3.58 -7.09 -1.36
N GLU A 63 -4.71 -6.39 -1.38
CA GLU A 63 -5.89 -6.71 -0.56
C GLU A 63 -6.38 -8.13 -0.83
N ARG A 64 -6.52 -8.50 -2.11
CA ARG A 64 -6.98 -9.84 -2.50
C ARG A 64 -6.00 -10.93 -2.07
N LEU A 65 -4.72 -10.75 -2.33
CA LEU A 65 -3.70 -11.72 -1.98
C LEU A 65 -3.58 -11.91 -0.46
N ALA A 66 -3.72 -10.83 0.30
CA ALA A 66 -3.66 -10.89 1.76
C ALA A 66 -4.88 -11.58 2.39
N VAL A 67 -6.07 -11.33 1.85
CA VAL A 67 -7.34 -11.82 2.42
C VAL A 67 -7.67 -13.23 1.92
N ASP A 68 -7.44 -13.51 0.65
CA ASP A 68 -7.86 -14.76 0.01
C ASP A 68 -6.78 -15.35 -0.93
N PRO A 69 -5.63 -15.74 -0.37
CA PRO A 69 -4.54 -16.30 -1.18
C PRO A 69 -4.90 -17.65 -1.81
N ALA A 70 -5.83 -18.38 -1.25
CA ALA A 70 -6.25 -19.70 -1.75
C ALA A 70 -6.90 -19.62 -3.13
N HIS A 71 -7.54 -18.52 -3.47
CA HIS A 71 -8.18 -18.29 -4.76
C HIS A 71 -7.37 -17.35 -5.68
N ALA A 72 -6.12 -17.08 -5.33
CA ALA A 72 -5.23 -16.32 -6.22
C ALA A 72 -5.00 -17.10 -7.52
N SER A 73 -5.03 -16.39 -8.65
CA SER A 73 -4.85 -16.98 -9.97
C SER A 73 -4.13 -16.01 -10.91
N GLU A 74 -3.63 -16.54 -12.01
CA GLU A 74 -3.00 -15.75 -13.07
C GLU A 74 -3.92 -14.64 -13.62
N ALA A 75 -5.22 -14.85 -13.63
CA ALA A 75 -6.19 -13.85 -14.06
C ALA A 75 -6.12 -12.55 -13.24
N HIS A 76 -5.68 -12.62 -11.99
CA HIS A 76 -5.50 -11.46 -11.12
C HIS A 76 -4.29 -10.59 -11.49
N LEU A 77 -3.39 -11.09 -12.33
CA LEU A 77 -2.24 -10.34 -12.82
C LEU A 77 -2.59 -9.44 -14.01
N ALA A 78 -3.65 -9.71 -14.75
CA ALA A 78 -4.05 -8.94 -15.92
C ALA A 78 -4.25 -7.45 -15.62
N PRO A 79 -4.98 -7.03 -14.56
CA PRO A 79 -5.12 -5.62 -14.20
C PRO A 79 -3.77 -4.93 -13.89
N LEU A 80 -2.80 -5.65 -13.33
CA LEU A 80 -1.47 -5.11 -13.06
C LEU A 80 -0.71 -4.84 -14.35
N ARG A 81 -0.78 -5.77 -15.31
CA ARG A 81 -0.15 -5.61 -16.62
C ARG A 81 -0.80 -4.48 -17.42
N GLU A 82 -2.11 -4.36 -17.40
CA GLU A 82 -2.86 -3.27 -18.01
C GLU A 82 -2.48 -1.90 -17.40
N ALA A 83 -2.15 -1.87 -16.11
CA ALA A 83 -1.67 -0.68 -15.43
C ALA A 83 -0.18 -0.37 -15.68
N GLY A 84 0.50 -1.18 -16.51
CA GLY A 84 1.88 -0.95 -16.95
C GLY A 84 2.96 -1.57 -16.06
N LEU A 85 2.60 -2.52 -15.17
CA LEU A 85 3.59 -3.27 -14.40
C LEU A 85 4.16 -4.41 -15.25
N ASP A 86 5.48 -4.51 -15.30
CA ASP A 86 6.17 -5.65 -15.89
C ASP A 86 6.25 -6.83 -14.91
N ASP A 87 6.74 -7.96 -15.39
CA ASP A 87 6.83 -9.19 -14.59
C ASP A 87 7.70 -9.02 -13.35
N ARG A 88 8.75 -8.22 -13.43
CA ARG A 88 9.62 -7.93 -12.29
C ARG A 88 8.87 -7.13 -11.21
N ALA A 89 8.17 -6.08 -11.61
CA ALA A 89 7.38 -5.26 -10.70
C ALA A 89 6.27 -6.07 -10.03
N ILE A 90 5.61 -6.95 -10.78
CA ILE A 90 4.60 -7.87 -10.24
C ILE A 90 5.22 -8.84 -9.23
N HIS A 91 6.36 -9.43 -9.56
CA HIS A 91 7.08 -10.32 -8.65
C HIS A 91 7.48 -9.61 -7.36
N ASP A 92 8.00 -8.40 -7.46
CA ASP A 92 8.38 -7.59 -6.30
C ASP A 92 7.15 -7.26 -5.43
N ALA A 93 6.01 -6.94 -6.04
CA ALA A 93 4.76 -6.69 -5.31
C ALA A 93 4.28 -7.94 -4.55
N VAL A 94 4.34 -9.12 -5.16
CA VAL A 94 4.01 -10.39 -4.51
C VAL A 94 4.93 -10.66 -3.33
N GLN A 95 6.23 -10.43 -3.48
CA GLN A 95 7.20 -10.58 -2.40
C GLN A 95 6.88 -9.68 -1.21
N VAL A 96 6.59 -8.41 -1.45
CA VAL A 96 6.26 -7.43 -0.40
C VAL A 96 4.99 -7.83 0.35
N VAL A 97 3.90 -8.13 -0.37
CA VAL A 97 2.62 -8.54 0.24
C VAL A 97 2.79 -9.82 1.05
N SER A 98 3.50 -10.79 0.51
CA SER A 98 3.74 -12.09 1.16
C SER A 98 4.60 -11.95 2.43
N TYR A 99 5.62 -11.11 2.38
CA TYR A 99 6.47 -10.82 3.53
C TYR A 99 5.68 -10.20 4.68
N PHE A 100 4.90 -9.15 4.41
CA PHE A 100 4.09 -8.52 5.44
C PHE A 100 2.99 -9.44 5.98
N SER A 101 2.38 -10.25 5.12
CA SER A 101 1.42 -11.27 5.54
C SER A 101 2.04 -12.30 6.49
N TYR A 102 3.26 -12.73 6.20
CA TYR A 102 4.04 -13.63 7.04
C TYR A 102 4.33 -13.01 8.42
N ILE A 103 4.86 -11.80 8.45
CA ILE A 103 5.19 -11.09 9.70
C ILE A 103 3.95 -10.83 10.54
N ASN A 104 2.85 -10.38 9.93
CA ASN A 104 1.59 -10.13 10.63
C ASN A 104 1.02 -11.41 11.26
N ARG A 105 1.08 -12.54 10.56
CA ARG A 105 0.62 -13.82 11.11
C ARG A 105 1.46 -14.30 12.29
N ILE A 106 2.76 -14.07 12.26
CA ILE A 106 3.62 -14.35 13.42
C ILE A 106 3.21 -13.50 14.61
N ALA A 107 3.06 -12.20 14.41
CA ALA A 107 2.66 -11.26 15.47
C ALA A 107 1.30 -11.63 16.05
N ASP A 108 0.31 -11.86 15.20
CA ASP A 108 -1.04 -12.24 15.61
C ASP A 108 -1.05 -13.60 16.33
N GLY A 109 -0.36 -14.58 15.79
CA GLY A 109 -0.28 -15.92 16.36
C GLY A 109 0.41 -15.99 17.73
N LEU A 110 1.35 -15.09 17.98
CA LEU A 110 2.05 -14.98 19.25
C LEU A 110 1.44 -13.96 20.21
N GLY A 111 0.41 -13.21 19.76
CA GLY A 111 -0.21 -12.17 20.56
C GLY A 111 0.73 -11.01 20.89
N VAL A 112 1.60 -10.66 19.95
CA VAL A 112 2.57 -9.56 20.12
C VAL A 112 1.86 -8.22 19.91
N ASP A 113 1.89 -7.37 20.93
CA ASP A 113 1.39 -6.00 20.84
C ASP A 113 2.43 -5.06 20.19
N LEU A 114 1.94 -3.97 19.60
CA LEU A 114 2.82 -2.90 19.12
C LEU A 114 3.57 -2.28 20.30
N GLU A 115 4.84 -1.94 20.08
CA GLU A 115 5.59 -1.17 21.06
C GLU A 115 4.96 0.24 21.23
N PRO A 116 5.01 0.82 22.45
CA PRO A 116 4.36 2.13 22.69
C PRO A 116 4.81 3.24 21.75
N GLU A 117 6.03 3.17 21.24
CA GLU A 117 6.59 4.15 20.30
C GLU A 117 5.99 4.02 18.88
N MET A 118 5.30 2.91 18.59
CA MET A 118 4.68 2.65 17.28
C MET A 118 3.17 2.90 17.25
N GLU A 119 2.59 3.34 18.37
CA GLU A 119 1.17 3.68 18.46
C GLU A 119 0.81 5.05 17.84
#